data_cf1e9477389ab9d9bebf68618b861a3c
#
_entry.id   cf1e9477389ab9d9bebf68618b861a3c
#
_cell.length_a   1.000
_cell.length_b   1.000
_cell.length_c   1.000
_cell.angle_alpha   90.00
_cell.angle_beta   90.00
_cell.angle_gamma   90.00
#
_symmetry.space_group_name_H-M   'P 1'
#
loop_
_entity.id
_entity.type
_entity.pdbx_description
1 polymer ?
#
loop_
_entity_poly.entity_id
_entity_poly.type
_entity_poly.pdbx_seq_one_letter_code
_entity_poly.pdbx_strand_id
1 'polypeptide(L)'
;MKYVCGVVINVRDEEKYIKASLLSLINQTVTPFIVMVNDGSMDRTREIASEYADVVIDLPRHDESWAGRPELARVVNAGLGVLRNMDLDFVMFSGGEAVYSPNYIEEITKRMKQDKVTIASGVAESEPSRSFSPRGCGRLVDAEWFKTIGFEYAENYGFEAYLTYKALSQRRKVTIYPDLRFKLQRKTQLYRSKVYLWGKGMRALNYNFLYVLGRALIFALESPSNGFALLRGYFSRVKKYRDIEGFVSAFQRKQFLSRIREILKGGGVL
;
A
#
# COMPACT_ATOMS: atom_id res chain seq x y z
N MET A 1 -19.93 -1.25 19.44
CA MET A 1 -19.50 0.13 19.18
C MET A 1 -19.09 0.19 17.71
N LYS A 2 -19.55 1.20 16.96
CA LYS A 2 -19.17 1.39 15.55
C LYS A 2 -17.98 2.33 15.48
N TYR A 3 -16.92 1.92 14.78
CA TYR A 3 -15.80 2.77 14.46
C TYR A 3 -15.89 3.21 13.00
N VAL A 4 -15.52 4.46 12.71
CA VAL A 4 -15.40 4.94 11.33
C VAL A 4 -14.24 4.22 10.63
N CYS A 5 -13.15 3.95 11.35
CA CYS A 5 -11.94 3.39 10.79
C CYS A 5 -11.25 2.39 11.73
N GLY A 6 -10.87 1.22 11.22
CA GLY A 6 -9.90 0.33 11.82
C GLY A 6 -8.54 0.51 11.16
N VAL A 7 -7.46 0.52 11.92
CA VAL A 7 -6.09 0.67 11.40
C VAL A 7 -5.29 -0.59 11.65
N VAL A 8 -4.65 -1.13 10.60
CA VAL A 8 -3.65 -2.19 10.72
C VAL A 8 -2.26 -1.58 10.55
N ILE A 9 -1.40 -1.80 11.53
CA ILE A 9 0.01 -1.39 11.51
C ILE A 9 0.87 -2.64 11.62
N ASN A 10 1.62 -2.96 10.60
CA ASN A 10 2.60 -4.04 10.66
C ASN A 10 4.01 -3.46 10.88
N VAL A 11 4.72 -3.98 11.87
CA VAL A 11 6.02 -3.46 12.30
C VAL A 11 7.02 -4.56 12.63
N ARG A 12 8.29 -4.24 12.42
CA ARG A 12 9.43 -5.07 12.83
C ARG A 12 10.62 -4.18 13.15
N ASP A 13 11.10 -4.23 14.40
CA ASP A 13 12.26 -3.47 14.88
C ASP A 13 12.13 -1.96 14.62
N GLU A 14 11.04 -1.34 15.09
CA GLU A 14 10.66 0.06 14.84
C GLU A 14 10.63 0.93 16.12
N GLU A 15 11.33 0.55 17.20
CA GLU A 15 11.29 1.25 18.50
C GLU A 15 11.51 2.76 18.42
N LYS A 16 12.34 3.21 17.43
CA LYS A 16 12.66 4.64 17.22
C LYS A 16 11.51 5.45 16.67
N TYR A 17 10.55 4.81 15.98
CA TYR A 17 9.53 5.49 15.18
C TYR A 17 8.11 5.21 15.64
N ILE A 18 7.86 4.01 16.18
CA ILE A 18 6.51 3.50 16.45
C ILE A 18 5.72 4.38 17.43
N LYS A 19 6.36 4.95 18.43
CA LYS A 19 5.68 5.82 19.41
C LYS A 19 5.05 7.04 18.74
N ALA A 20 5.81 7.76 17.92
CA ALA A 20 5.29 8.94 17.22
C ALA A 20 4.18 8.58 16.21
N SER A 21 4.30 7.43 15.55
CA SER A 21 3.27 6.90 14.66
C SER A 21 1.95 6.65 15.41
N LEU A 22 1.99 5.89 16.50
CA LEU A 22 0.82 5.56 17.31
C LEU A 22 0.20 6.81 17.95
N LEU A 23 1.01 7.71 18.50
CA LEU A 23 0.53 8.99 19.03
C LEU A 23 -0.20 9.81 17.96
N SER A 24 0.25 9.79 16.72
CA SER A 24 -0.44 10.51 15.63
C SER A 24 -1.79 9.88 15.26
N LEU A 25 -2.00 8.60 15.55
CA LEU A 25 -3.26 7.88 15.30
C LEU A 25 -4.24 8.02 16.46
N ILE A 26 -3.80 7.91 17.71
CA ILE A 26 -4.70 8.10 18.86
C ILE A 26 -5.16 9.55 19.01
N ASN A 27 -4.39 10.52 18.51
CA ASN A 27 -4.73 11.94 18.51
C ASN A 27 -5.49 12.39 17.25
N GLN A 28 -6.06 11.47 16.47
CA GLN A 28 -6.94 11.82 15.36
C GLN A 28 -8.27 12.39 15.87
N THR A 29 -8.83 13.38 15.14
CA THR A 29 -10.18 13.92 15.44
C THR A 29 -11.27 12.85 15.37
N VAL A 30 -11.05 11.82 14.57
CA VAL A 30 -11.85 10.59 14.51
C VAL A 30 -10.97 9.44 14.97
N THR A 31 -11.11 9.04 16.23
CA THR A 31 -10.29 7.99 16.85
C THR A 31 -10.52 6.65 16.15
N PRO A 32 -9.49 6.03 15.54
CA PRO A 32 -9.59 4.71 14.95
C PRO A 32 -9.44 3.60 15.99
N PHE A 33 -9.84 2.37 15.63
CA PHE A 33 -9.44 1.16 16.35
C PHE A 33 -8.11 0.66 15.81
N ILE A 34 -7.08 0.56 16.64
CA ILE A 34 -5.70 0.32 16.24
C ILE A 34 -5.29 -1.13 16.53
N VAL A 35 -5.00 -1.89 15.48
CA VAL A 35 -4.42 -3.24 15.55
C VAL A 35 -2.96 -3.17 15.08
N MET A 36 -2.04 -3.44 15.99
CA MET A 36 -0.62 -3.54 15.67
C MET A 36 -0.21 -5.01 15.54
N VAL A 37 0.47 -5.34 14.44
CA VAL A 37 1.05 -6.66 14.22
C VAL A 37 2.57 -6.57 14.36
N ASN A 38 3.09 -7.12 15.44
CA ASN A 38 4.50 -7.24 15.72
C ASN A 38 5.08 -8.45 14.98
N ASP A 39 5.83 -8.21 13.93
CA ASP A 39 6.45 -9.24 13.08
C ASP A 39 7.79 -9.71 13.66
N GLY A 40 7.75 -10.18 14.93
CA GLY A 40 8.90 -10.72 15.63
C GLY A 40 9.99 -9.70 15.94
N SER A 41 9.66 -8.50 16.41
CA SER A 41 10.66 -7.51 16.84
C SER A 41 11.49 -8.01 18.01
N MET A 42 12.77 -7.61 18.06
CA MET A 42 13.71 -7.91 19.15
C MET A 42 14.05 -6.68 20.00
N ASP A 43 13.62 -5.51 19.56
CA ASP A 43 13.77 -4.25 20.26
C ASP A 43 12.50 -3.93 21.10
N ARG A 44 12.39 -2.72 21.60
CA ARG A 44 11.26 -2.28 22.44
C ARG A 44 9.98 -1.97 21.67
N THR A 45 9.90 -2.29 20.37
CA THR A 45 8.74 -2.02 19.51
C THR A 45 7.44 -2.55 20.13
N ARG A 46 7.43 -3.81 20.57
CA ARG A 46 6.27 -4.47 21.17
C ARG A 46 5.83 -3.81 22.47
N GLU A 47 6.80 -3.51 23.34
CA GLU A 47 6.55 -2.85 24.65
C GLU A 47 5.87 -1.49 24.42
N ILE A 48 6.48 -0.64 23.57
CA ILE A 48 5.95 0.68 23.25
C ILE A 48 4.54 0.59 22.64
N ALA A 49 4.33 -0.34 21.74
CA ALA A 49 3.03 -0.46 21.05
C ALA A 49 1.90 -0.87 22.00
N SER A 50 2.20 -1.68 23.03
CA SER A 50 1.22 -2.12 24.02
C SER A 50 0.66 -0.99 24.87
N GLU A 51 1.30 0.18 24.89
CA GLU A 51 0.80 1.36 25.60
C GLU A 51 -0.27 2.13 24.80
N TYR A 52 -0.32 1.96 23.46
CA TYR A 52 -1.08 2.84 22.58
C TYR A 52 -2.03 2.13 21.61
N ALA A 53 -1.79 0.85 21.29
CA ALA A 53 -2.65 0.09 20.40
C ALA A 53 -3.78 -0.62 21.18
N ASP A 54 -4.97 -0.71 20.57
CA ASP A 54 -6.09 -1.45 21.16
C ASP A 54 -5.82 -2.96 21.19
N VAL A 55 -5.13 -3.47 20.16
CA VAL A 55 -4.72 -4.88 20.06
C VAL A 55 -3.31 -4.98 19.53
N VAL A 56 -2.50 -5.81 20.18
CA VAL A 56 -1.15 -6.20 19.72
C VAL A 56 -1.14 -7.69 19.42
N ILE A 57 -0.73 -8.05 18.21
CA ILE A 57 -0.54 -9.44 17.77
C ILE A 57 0.95 -9.70 17.63
N ASP A 58 1.46 -10.71 18.33
CA ASP A 58 2.85 -11.13 18.21
C ASP A 58 2.97 -12.29 17.23
N LEU A 59 3.82 -12.14 16.22
CA LEU A 59 4.19 -13.20 15.28
C LEU A 59 5.62 -13.69 15.55
N PRO A 60 5.91 -14.96 15.24
CA PRO A 60 7.26 -15.50 15.39
C PRO A 60 8.26 -14.71 14.53
N ARG A 61 9.48 -14.50 15.07
CA ARG A 61 10.57 -13.95 14.29
C ARG A 61 11.01 -14.89 13.17
N HIS A 62 11.35 -14.33 12.05
CA HIS A 62 11.93 -15.01 10.90
C HIS A 62 13.25 -14.31 10.48
N ASP A 63 14.15 -15.02 9.82
CA ASP A 63 15.49 -14.50 9.48
C ASP A 63 15.47 -13.48 8.34
N GLU A 64 14.57 -13.68 7.37
CA GLU A 64 14.49 -12.82 6.20
C GLU A 64 13.49 -11.66 6.35
N SER A 65 13.79 -10.53 5.71
CA SER A 65 12.79 -9.45 5.56
C SER A 65 11.70 -9.84 4.55
N TRP A 66 10.45 -9.76 4.98
CA TRP A 66 9.30 -10.03 4.10
C TRP A 66 8.80 -8.81 3.31
N ALA A 67 9.47 -7.67 3.44
CA ALA A 67 9.12 -6.47 2.70
C ALA A 67 9.06 -6.70 1.17
N GLY A 68 7.87 -6.54 0.58
CA GLY A 68 7.61 -6.79 -0.85
C GLY A 68 7.43 -8.25 -1.23
N ARG A 69 7.44 -9.18 -0.28
CA ARG A 69 7.19 -10.62 -0.49
C ARG A 69 5.73 -10.98 -0.16
N PRO A 70 5.22 -12.12 -0.64
CA PRO A 70 3.87 -12.61 -0.32
C PRO A 70 3.62 -12.80 1.19
N GLU A 71 4.66 -13.17 1.93
CA GLU A 71 4.62 -13.40 3.37
C GLU A 71 4.19 -12.16 4.16
N LEU A 72 4.52 -10.96 3.67
CA LEU A 72 4.06 -9.72 4.28
C LEU A 72 2.53 -9.59 4.26
N ALA A 73 1.87 -10.17 3.25
CA ALA A 73 0.40 -10.19 3.23
C ALA A 73 -0.17 -10.98 4.42
N ARG A 74 0.47 -12.08 4.85
CA ARG A 74 0.05 -12.84 6.05
C ARG A 74 0.16 -12.01 7.31
N VAL A 75 1.24 -11.24 7.45
CA VAL A 75 1.42 -10.33 8.59
C VAL A 75 0.26 -9.34 8.66
N VAL A 76 -0.05 -8.69 7.54
CA VAL A 76 -1.19 -7.73 7.47
C VAL A 76 -2.52 -8.45 7.70
N ASN A 77 -2.70 -9.66 7.15
CA ASN A 77 -3.93 -10.45 7.29
C ASN A 77 -4.17 -10.88 8.75
N ALA A 78 -3.14 -11.08 9.55
CA ALA A 78 -3.30 -11.34 10.98
C ALA A 78 -4.04 -10.17 11.66
N GLY A 79 -3.64 -8.92 11.37
CA GLY A 79 -4.32 -7.73 11.87
C GLY A 79 -5.74 -7.57 11.29
N LEU A 80 -5.92 -7.84 10.00
CA LEU A 80 -7.24 -7.80 9.36
C LEU A 80 -8.21 -8.82 9.95
N GLY A 81 -7.71 -9.96 10.43
CA GLY A 81 -8.50 -10.98 11.10
C GLY A 81 -9.25 -10.43 12.33
N VAL A 82 -8.63 -9.52 13.09
CA VAL A 82 -9.27 -8.85 14.23
C VAL A 82 -10.38 -7.90 13.75
N LEU A 83 -10.12 -7.14 12.68
CA LEU A 83 -11.05 -6.13 12.17
C LEU A 83 -12.22 -6.71 11.37
N ARG A 84 -12.11 -7.93 10.87
CA ARG A 84 -13.06 -8.55 9.92
C ARG A 84 -14.51 -8.55 10.40
N ASN A 85 -14.72 -8.80 11.69
CA ASN A 85 -16.04 -8.92 12.30
C ASN A 85 -16.52 -7.64 12.98
N MET A 86 -15.74 -6.56 12.89
CA MET A 86 -16.11 -5.26 13.45
C MET A 86 -17.03 -4.49 12.50
N ASP A 87 -17.87 -3.63 13.07
CA ASP A 87 -18.68 -2.67 12.30
C ASP A 87 -17.82 -1.44 11.99
N LEU A 88 -17.21 -1.43 10.80
CA LEU A 88 -16.29 -0.40 10.31
C LEU A 88 -16.80 0.17 8.99
N ASP A 89 -16.62 1.46 8.78
CA ASP A 89 -16.81 2.08 7.48
C ASP A 89 -15.54 1.91 6.59
N PHE A 90 -14.36 2.01 7.19
CA PHE A 90 -13.08 1.95 6.48
C PHE A 90 -12.02 1.13 7.22
N VAL A 91 -11.07 0.61 6.44
CA VAL A 91 -9.83 0.01 6.95
C VAL A 91 -8.65 0.81 6.44
N MET A 92 -7.78 1.24 7.34
CA MET A 92 -6.55 1.96 7.03
C MET A 92 -5.33 1.05 7.20
N PHE A 93 -4.37 1.19 6.31
CA PHE A 93 -3.06 0.53 6.40
C PHE A 93 -1.98 1.56 6.71
N SER A 94 -1.13 1.26 7.70
CA SER A 94 -0.05 2.15 8.12
C SER A 94 1.25 1.38 8.34
N GLY A 95 2.36 2.10 8.26
CA GLY A 95 3.68 1.62 8.71
C GLY A 95 4.05 2.25 10.06
N GLY A 96 4.99 1.64 10.77
CA GLY A 96 5.46 2.14 12.06
C GLY A 96 6.20 3.48 12.01
N GLU A 97 6.59 3.94 10.82
CA GLU A 97 7.29 5.20 10.60
C GLU A 97 6.42 6.38 10.15
N ALA A 98 5.10 6.17 9.97
CA ALA A 98 4.22 7.20 9.44
C ALA A 98 3.57 8.05 10.54
N VAL A 99 3.59 9.36 10.36
CA VAL A 99 2.96 10.34 11.26
C VAL A 99 1.95 11.15 10.48
N TYR A 100 0.71 11.17 10.95
CA TYR A 100 -0.43 11.79 10.29
C TYR A 100 -0.81 13.12 10.97
N SER A 101 -1.37 14.06 10.20
CA SER A 101 -2.02 15.24 10.77
C SER A 101 -3.26 14.84 11.58
N PRO A 102 -3.66 15.61 12.61
CA PRO A 102 -4.77 15.22 13.51
C PRO A 102 -6.11 14.97 12.81
N ASN A 103 -6.34 15.55 11.66
CA ASN A 103 -7.58 15.43 10.88
C ASN A 103 -7.45 14.51 9.65
N TYR A 104 -6.37 13.74 9.53
CA TYR A 104 -6.12 12.93 8.32
C TYR A 104 -7.23 11.90 8.07
N ILE A 105 -7.63 11.13 9.08
CA ILE A 105 -8.67 10.10 8.96
C ILE A 105 -10.02 10.75 8.67
N GLU A 106 -10.37 11.83 9.36
CA GLU A 106 -11.62 12.55 9.16
C GLU A 106 -11.76 13.09 7.73
N GLU A 107 -10.75 13.82 7.26
CA GLU A 107 -10.76 14.43 5.94
C GLU A 107 -10.81 13.39 4.80
N ILE A 108 -9.99 12.34 4.90
CA ILE A 108 -9.96 11.32 3.85
C ILE A 108 -11.25 10.51 3.81
N THR A 109 -11.82 10.12 4.96
CA THR A 109 -13.07 9.34 5.02
C THR A 109 -14.27 10.16 4.58
N LYS A 110 -14.34 11.44 4.93
CA LYS A 110 -15.36 12.39 4.46
C LYS A 110 -15.36 12.48 2.93
N ARG A 111 -14.18 12.72 2.33
CA ARG A 111 -14.04 12.81 0.86
C ARG A 111 -14.33 11.48 0.17
N MET A 112 -13.89 10.36 0.74
CA MET A 112 -14.20 9.03 0.19
C MET A 112 -15.70 8.77 0.13
N LYS A 113 -16.45 9.15 1.18
CA LYS A 113 -17.92 9.04 1.20
C LYS A 113 -18.58 9.97 0.17
N GLN A 114 -18.18 11.24 0.13
CA GLN A 114 -18.71 12.24 -0.81
C GLN A 114 -18.48 11.85 -2.27
N ASP A 115 -17.28 11.41 -2.60
CA ASP A 115 -16.85 11.09 -3.95
C ASP A 115 -17.16 9.65 -4.37
N LYS A 116 -17.71 8.82 -3.46
CA LYS A 116 -17.93 7.37 -3.63
C LYS A 116 -16.65 6.63 -4.04
N VAL A 117 -15.56 6.92 -3.32
CA VAL A 117 -14.24 6.34 -3.55
C VAL A 117 -14.07 5.08 -2.71
N THR A 118 -13.61 4.00 -3.33
CA THR A 118 -13.41 2.71 -2.69
C THR A 118 -12.02 2.56 -2.07
N ILE A 119 -10.99 3.12 -2.70
CA ILE A 119 -9.62 3.11 -2.19
C ILE A 119 -9.03 4.50 -2.35
N ALA A 120 -8.50 5.07 -1.27
CA ALA A 120 -7.79 6.33 -1.33
C ALA A 120 -6.54 6.34 -0.46
N SER A 121 -5.65 7.29 -0.72
CA SER A 121 -4.57 7.70 0.19
C SER A 121 -4.28 9.19 0.04
N GLY A 122 -3.66 9.76 1.05
CA GLY A 122 -2.89 10.98 0.89
C GLY A 122 -1.53 10.71 0.25
N VAL A 123 -0.60 11.67 0.40
CA VAL A 123 0.76 11.63 -0.16
C VAL A 123 1.78 11.84 0.95
N ALA A 124 2.83 11.02 0.98
CA ALA A 124 3.95 11.27 1.87
C ALA A 124 4.67 12.57 1.46
N GLU A 125 5.00 13.44 2.42
CA GLU A 125 5.63 14.76 2.15
C GLU A 125 6.89 14.68 1.31
N SER A 126 7.67 13.61 1.50
CA SER A 126 8.94 13.36 0.80
C SER A 126 8.79 12.73 -0.59
N GLU A 127 7.56 12.48 -1.06
CA GLU A 127 7.32 11.78 -2.32
C GLU A 127 6.45 12.60 -3.28
N PRO A 128 6.69 12.46 -4.59
CA PRO A 128 5.81 13.05 -5.59
C PRO A 128 4.43 12.37 -5.57
N SER A 129 3.40 13.13 -5.87
CA SER A 129 2.06 12.58 -6.06
C SER A 129 2.04 11.61 -7.25
N ARG A 130 1.38 10.47 -7.08
CA ARG A 130 1.17 9.48 -8.13
C ARG A 130 -0.25 9.61 -8.69
N SER A 131 -0.45 9.36 -9.97
CA SER A 131 -1.72 9.66 -10.63
C SER A 131 -2.89 8.73 -10.26
N PHE A 132 -2.63 7.46 -9.89
CA PHE A 132 -3.73 6.49 -9.69
C PHE A 132 -3.42 5.34 -8.71
N SER A 133 -2.24 5.30 -8.12
CA SER A 133 -1.82 4.19 -7.26
C SER A 133 -1.64 4.66 -5.83
N PRO A 134 -2.69 4.59 -5.00
CA PRO A 134 -2.58 4.90 -3.58
C PRO A 134 -1.43 4.12 -2.95
N ARG A 135 -0.65 4.81 -2.11
CA ARG A 135 0.46 4.19 -1.38
C ARG A 135 -0.08 3.15 -0.40
N GLY A 136 0.71 2.13 -0.05
CA GLY A 136 0.35 1.15 0.99
C GLY A 136 0.12 1.84 2.34
N CYS A 137 1.10 2.64 2.77
CA CYS A 137 1.01 3.43 4.00
C CYS A 137 0.08 4.65 3.80
N GLY A 138 -0.83 4.89 4.75
CA GLY A 138 -1.85 5.94 4.68
C GLY A 138 -3.03 5.62 3.73
N ARG A 139 -3.13 4.39 3.22
CA ARG A 139 -4.23 3.94 2.39
C ARG A 139 -5.45 3.60 3.22
N LEU A 140 -6.61 4.09 2.79
CA LEU A 140 -7.90 3.66 3.29
C LEU A 140 -8.65 2.87 2.22
N VAL A 141 -9.40 1.87 2.69
CA VAL A 141 -10.23 1.00 1.86
C VAL A 141 -11.63 0.97 2.46
N ASP A 142 -12.65 1.09 1.61
CA ASP A 142 -14.06 0.91 1.99
C ASP A 142 -14.26 -0.51 2.54
N ALA A 143 -14.73 -0.61 3.79
CA ALA A 143 -14.80 -1.89 4.49
C ALA A 143 -15.88 -2.81 3.92
N GLU A 144 -17.00 -2.26 3.44
CA GLU A 144 -18.07 -3.03 2.82
C GLU A 144 -17.59 -3.70 1.53
N TRP A 145 -16.97 -2.90 0.64
CA TRP A 145 -16.37 -3.46 -0.57
C TRP A 145 -15.27 -4.48 -0.23
N PHE A 146 -14.41 -4.19 0.75
CA PHE A 146 -13.32 -5.08 1.11
C PHE A 146 -13.83 -6.44 1.60
N LYS A 147 -14.98 -6.48 2.31
CA LYS A 147 -15.67 -7.72 2.69
C LYS A 147 -16.11 -8.54 1.46
N THR A 148 -16.51 -7.88 0.36
CA THR A 148 -16.92 -8.60 -0.87
C THR A 148 -15.80 -9.36 -1.56
N ILE A 149 -14.54 -9.03 -1.27
CA ILE A 149 -13.35 -9.67 -1.84
C ILE A 149 -12.55 -10.50 -0.81
N GLY A 150 -13.14 -10.79 0.37
CA GLY A 150 -12.58 -11.67 1.40
C GLY A 150 -11.97 -10.96 2.60
N PHE A 151 -11.92 -9.62 2.62
CA PHE A 151 -11.35 -8.81 3.71
C PHE A 151 -9.90 -9.18 4.07
N GLU A 152 -9.10 -9.47 3.05
CA GLU A 152 -7.71 -9.88 3.19
C GLU A 152 -6.87 -9.48 1.97
N TYR A 153 -5.58 -9.38 2.16
CA TYR A 153 -4.62 -9.31 1.06
C TYR A 153 -4.33 -10.70 0.49
N ALA A 154 -4.30 -10.80 -0.82
CA ALA A 154 -3.86 -12.02 -1.49
C ALA A 154 -2.38 -12.32 -1.21
N GLU A 155 -2.07 -13.52 -0.74
CA GLU A 155 -0.70 -13.96 -0.47
C GLU A 155 0.08 -14.23 -1.77
N ASN A 156 0.42 -13.17 -2.48
CA ASN A 156 1.16 -13.24 -3.74
C ASN A 156 1.97 -11.95 -3.96
N TYR A 157 2.94 -11.99 -4.88
CA TYR A 157 3.72 -10.80 -5.24
C TYR A 157 2.83 -9.68 -5.80
N GLY A 158 3.10 -8.44 -5.37
CA GLY A 158 2.34 -7.27 -5.83
C GLY A 158 0.93 -7.15 -5.24
N PHE A 159 0.64 -7.80 -4.11
CA PHE A 159 -0.68 -7.82 -3.46
C PHE A 159 -1.27 -6.43 -3.19
N GLU A 160 -0.44 -5.45 -2.82
CA GLU A 160 -0.92 -4.07 -2.61
C GLU A 160 -1.43 -3.43 -3.90
N ALA A 161 -0.74 -3.66 -5.02
CA ALA A 161 -1.18 -3.18 -6.33
C ALA A 161 -2.36 -4.01 -6.86
N TYR A 162 -2.39 -5.32 -6.54
CA TYR A 162 -3.53 -6.17 -6.85
C TYR A 162 -4.83 -5.61 -6.28
N LEU A 163 -4.85 -5.20 -5.01
CA LEU A 163 -6.04 -4.61 -4.38
C LEU A 163 -6.55 -3.40 -5.19
N THR A 164 -5.64 -2.52 -5.60
CA THR A 164 -5.96 -1.36 -6.45
C THR A 164 -6.54 -1.77 -7.81
N TYR A 165 -5.87 -2.71 -8.51
CA TYR A 165 -6.36 -3.17 -9.81
C TYR A 165 -7.66 -3.98 -9.70
N LYS A 166 -7.86 -4.70 -8.61
CA LYS A 166 -9.12 -5.40 -8.33
C LYS A 166 -10.28 -4.41 -8.23
N ALA A 167 -10.13 -3.33 -7.48
CA ALA A 167 -11.13 -2.26 -7.41
C ALA A 167 -11.40 -1.65 -8.79
N LEU A 168 -10.35 -1.28 -9.52
CA LEU A 168 -10.48 -0.70 -10.87
C LEU A 168 -11.14 -1.66 -11.86
N SER A 169 -10.85 -2.97 -11.81
CA SER A 169 -11.47 -3.98 -12.68
C SER A 169 -12.96 -4.13 -12.43
N GLN A 170 -13.41 -3.86 -11.22
CA GLN A 170 -14.82 -3.81 -10.81
C GLN A 170 -15.44 -2.42 -11.00
N ARG A 171 -14.79 -1.52 -11.76
CA ARG A 171 -15.23 -0.13 -12.00
C ARG A 171 -15.38 0.70 -10.73
N ARG A 172 -14.68 0.34 -9.65
CA ARG A 172 -14.66 1.12 -8.42
C ARG A 172 -13.69 2.29 -8.56
N LYS A 173 -14.02 3.41 -7.91
CA LYS A 173 -13.19 4.63 -7.94
C LYS A 173 -12.01 4.48 -6.97
N VAL A 174 -10.82 4.74 -7.49
CA VAL A 174 -9.56 4.78 -6.74
C VAL A 174 -8.95 6.16 -6.92
N THR A 175 -8.49 6.81 -5.86
CA THR A 175 -7.95 8.16 -5.93
C THR A 175 -6.79 8.41 -4.97
N ILE A 176 -6.10 9.51 -5.18
CA ILE A 176 -5.12 10.10 -4.26
C ILE A 176 -5.56 11.54 -4.01
N TYR A 177 -5.53 11.95 -2.75
CA TYR A 177 -5.77 13.33 -2.35
C TYR A 177 -4.41 14.00 -2.10
N PRO A 178 -3.85 14.75 -3.07
CA PRO A 178 -2.47 15.25 -3.00
C PRO A 178 -2.26 16.34 -1.95
N ASP A 179 -3.32 16.96 -1.49
CA ASP A 179 -3.34 17.96 -0.41
C ASP A 179 -3.34 17.33 0.99
N LEU A 180 -3.78 16.07 1.11
CA LEU A 180 -3.67 15.32 2.37
C LEU A 180 -2.27 14.73 2.50
N ARG A 181 -1.45 15.38 3.30
CA ARG A 181 -0.06 15.01 3.49
C ARG A 181 0.17 14.29 4.81
N PHE A 182 1.11 13.34 4.80
CA PHE A 182 1.62 12.70 6.02
C PHE A 182 3.15 12.58 5.95
N LYS A 183 3.81 12.55 7.10
CA LYS A 183 5.26 12.49 7.20
C LYS A 183 5.74 11.06 7.35
N LEU A 184 6.83 10.71 6.67
CA LEU A 184 7.60 9.51 6.96
C LEU A 184 8.84 9.91 7.75
N GLN A 185 9.05 9.29 8.91
CA GLN A 185 10.17 9.58 9.81
C GLN A 185 11.52 9.10 9.25
N ARG A 186 11.49 8.22 8.25
CA ARG A 186 12.66 7.79 7.50
C ARG A 186 12.39 7.79 5.99
N LYS A 187 13.43 7.98 5.19
CA LYS A 187 13.33 7.89 3.74
C LYS A 187 13.19 6.43 3.31
N THR A 188 12.32 6.18 2.37
CA THR A 188 12.22 4.86 1.72
C THR A 188 13.47 4.59 0.91
N GLN A 189 14.24 3.58 1.29
CA GLN A 189 15.43 3.18 0.53
C GLN A 189 15.05 2.20 -0.58
N LEU A 190 15.68 2.37 -1.74
CA LEU A 190 15.53 1.50 -2.88
C LEU A 190 16.74 0.54 -2.97
N TYR A 191 16.51 -0.73 -2.66
CA TYR A 191 17.52 -1.77 -2.80
C TYR A 191 17.28 -2.58 -4.07
N ARG A 192 18.34 -3.09 -4.67
CA ARG A 192 18.28 -3.97 -5.85
C ARG A 192 17.36 -5.18 -5.65
N SER A 193 17.37 -5.80 -4.46
CA SER A 193 16.47 -6.89 -4.10
C SER A 193 14.99 -6.47 -4.15
N LYS A 194 14.66 -5.24 -3.73
CA LYS A 194 13.30 -4.69 -3.79
C LYS A 194 12.84 -4.49 -5.24
N VAL A 195 13.73 -4.01 -6.10
CA VAL A 195 13.44 -3.86 -7.54
C VAL A 195 13.16 -5.21 -8.21
N TYR A 196 13.93 -6.24 -7.85
CA TYR A 196 13.67 -7.63 -8.29
C TYR A 196 12.28 -8.12 -7.86
N LEU A 197 11.88 -7.88 -6.62
CA LEU A 197 10.55 -8.25 -6.12
C LEU A 197 9.42 -7.46 -6.83
N TRP A 198 9.67 -6.21 -7.20
CA TRP A 198 8.73 -5.45 -8.03
C TRP A 198 8.56 -6.08 -9.41
N GLY A 199 9.63 -6.59 -10.02
CA GLY A 199 9.55 -7.37 -11.27
C GLY A 199 8.64 -8.59 -11.12
N LYS A 200 8.77 -9.35 -10.03
CA LYS A 200 7.88 -10.46 -9.70
C LYS A 200 6.42 -10.02 -9.55
N GLY A 201 6.18 -8.90 -8.85
CA GLY A 201 4.84 -8.31 -8.72
C GLY A 201 4.24 -7.92 -10.08
N MET A 202 5.03 -7.30 -10.96
CA MET A 202 4.58 -6.98 -12.31
C MET A 202 4.25 -8.23 -13.12
N ARG A 203 5.00 -9.33 -12.94
CA ARG A 203 4.71 -10.62 -13.58
C ARG A 203 3.43 -11.23 -13.05
N ALA A 204 3.22 -11.23 -11.72
CA ALA A 204 2.02 -11.75 -11.09
C ALA A 204 0.76 -11.00 -11.54
N LEU A 205 0.86 -9.69 -11.71
CA LEU A 205 -0.20 -8.79 -12.17
C LEU A 205 -0.38 -8.77 -13.70
N ASN A 206 0.39 -9.56 -14.43
CA ASN A 206 0.34 -9.65 -15.90
C ASN A 206 0.52 -8.29 -16.61
N TYR A 207 1.53 -7.51 -16.17
CA TYR A 207 1.86 -6.22 -16.78
C TYR A 207 2.25 -6.37 -18.25
N ASN A 208 1.88 -5.39 -19.05
CA ASN A 208 2.34 -5.31 -20.45
C ASN A 208 3.87 -5.23 -20.50
N PHE A 209 4.48 -6.07 -21.33
CA PHE A 209 5.96 -6.16 -21.40
C PHE A 209 6.61 -4.85 -21.81
N LEU A 210 6.06 -4.11 -22.79
CA LEU A 210 6.62 -2.81 -23.19
C LEU A 210 6.61 -1.80 -22.03
N TYR A 211 5.58 -1.83 -21.20
CA TYR A 211 5.54 -1.01 -19.99
C TYR A 211 6.65 -1.41 -19.00
N VAL A 212 6.86 -2.72 -18.81
CA VAL A 212 7.93 -3.23 -17.93
C VAL A 212 9.31 -2.86 -18.48
N LEU A 213 9.51 -2.96 -19.80
CA LEU A 213 10.76 -2.58 -20.46
C LEU A 213 11.04 -1.08 -20.27
N GLY A 214 10.05 -0.22 -20.50
CA GLY A 214 10.19 1.22 -20.25
C GLY A 214 10.58 1.54 -18.80
N ARG A 215 9.97 0.86 -17.83
CA ARG A 215 10.36 1.00 -16.41
C ARG A 215 11.78 0.49 -16.14
N ALA A 216 12.17 -0.62 -16.74
CA ALA A 216 13.51 -1.17 -16.60
C ALA A 216 14.57 -0.20 -17.12
N LEU A 217 14.31 0.48 -18.24
CA LEU A 217 15.18 1.51 -18.80
C LEU A 217 15.31 2.71 -17.83
N ILE A 218 14.19 3.19 -17.25
CA ILE A 218 14.22 4.27 -16.24
C ILE A 218 15.09 3.88 -15.05
N PHE A 219 14.91 2.67 -14.49
CA PHE A 219 15.75 2.20 -13.40
C PHE A 219 17.21 1.99 -13.80
N ALA A 220 17.47 1.66 -15.05
CA ALA A 220 18.84 1.51 -15.56
C ALA A 220 19.57 2.84 -15.70
N LEU A 221 18.87 3.98 -15.84
CA LEU A 221 19.45 5.33 -15.82
C LEU A 221 20.04 5.66 -14.45
N GLU A 222 19.41 5.19 -13.36
CA GLU A 222 19.95 5.33 -12.00
C GLU A 222 21.07 4.31 -11.73
N SER A 223 20.84 3.05 -12.13
CA SER A 223 21.78 1.94 -12.01
C SER A 223 21.42 0.82 -12.99
N PRO A 224 22.33 0.42 -13.91
CA PRO A 224 22.09 -0.68 -14.83
C PRO A 224 21.67 -1.99 -14.14
N SER A 225 22.23 -2.24 -12.93
CA SER A 225 21.89 -3.42 -12.13
C SER A 225 20.42 -3.43 -11.66
N ASN A 226 19.80 -2.27 -11.47
CA ASN A 226 18.39 -2.15 -11.08
C ASN A 226 17.48 -2.49 -12.27
N GLY A 227 17.78 -1.98 -13.47
CA GLY A 227 17.04 -2.33 -14.68
C GLY A 227 17.06 -3.84 -14.96
N PHE A 228 18.26 -4.45 -14.85
CA PHE A 228 18.40 -5.90 -14.98
C PHE A 228 17.66 -6.68 -13.89
N ALA A 229 17.71 -6.22 -12.64
CA ALA A 229 16.99 -6.85 -11.53
C ALA A 229 15.48 -6.87 -11.76
N LEU A 230 14.90 -5.75 -12.27
CA LEU A 230 13.48 -5.68 -12.60
C LEU A 230 13.10 -6.73 -13.66
N LEU A 231 13.85 -6.80 -14.77
CA LEU A 231 13.59 -7.75 -15.85
C LEU A 231 13.74 -9.20 -15.36
N ARG A 232 14.81 -9.51 -14.62
CA ARG A 232 14.99 -10.83 -14.01
C ARG A 232 13.81 -11.22 -13.13
N GLY A 233 13.30 -10.29 -12.33
CA GLY A 233 12.09 -10.50 -11.51
C GLY A 233 10.86 -10.77 -12.38
N TYR A 234 10.66 -9.99 -13.43
CA TYR A 234 9.54 -10.15 -14.35
C TYR A 234 9.53 -11.51 -15.09
N PHE A 235 10.68 -12.03 -15.46
CA PHE A 235 10.80 -13.33 -16.13
C PHE A 235 10.84 -14.51 -15.15
N SER A 236 10.78 -14.27 -13.83
CA SER A 236 10.73 -15.35 -12.86
C SER A 236 9.37 -16.04 -12.84
N ARG A 237 9.36 -17.32 -12.41
CA ARG A 237 8.12 -18.09 -12.22
C ARG A 237 7.39 -17.56 -11.00
N VAL A 238 6.16 -17.06 -11.19
CA VAL A 238 5.25 -16.61 -10.13
C VAL A 238 3.81 -16.99 -10.47
N LYS A 239 2.98 -17.20 -9.46
CA LYS A 239 1.54 -17.38 -9.63
C LYS A 239 0.94 -16.06 -10.14
N LYS A 240 0.09 -16.13 -11.18
CA LYS A 240 -0.60 -14.95 -11.72
C LYS A 240 -1.97 -14.76 -11.06
N TYR A 241 -2.40 -13.51 -10.98
CA TYR A 241 -3.76 -13.14 -10.63
C TYR A 241 -4.67 -13.34 -11.85
N ARG A 242 -5.43 -14.44 -11.85
CA ARG A 242 -6.27 -14.83 -13.00
C ARG A 242 -7.54 -13.99 -13.10
N ASP A 243 -8.09 -13.55 -11.98
CA ASP A 243 -9.35 -12.82 -11.88
C ASP A 243 -9.29 -11.38 -12.41
N ILE A 244 -8.09 -10.84 -12.58
CA ILE A 244 -7.83 -9.54 -13.24
C ILE A 244 -6.96 -9.70 -14.50
N GLU A 245 -6.83 -10.93 -15.01
CA GLU A 245 -6.04 -11.20 -16.21
C GLU A 245 -6.60 -10.42 -17.42
N GLY A 246 -5.71 -9.79 -18.17
CA GLY A 246 -6.07 -8.92 -19.29
C GLY A 246 -6.45 -7.48 -18.89
N PHE A 247 -7.10 -7.27 -17.73
CA PHE A 247 -7.49 -5.93 -17.28
C PHE A 247 -6.28 -5.02 -17.11
N VAL A 248 -5.26 -5.46 -16.37
CA VAL A 248 -4.07 -4.63 -16.06
C VAL A 248 -3.34 -4.21 -17.32
N SER A 249 -3.12 -5.14 -18.26
CA SER A 249 -2.47 -4.86 -19.54
C SER A 249 -3.29 -3.89 -20.42
N ALA A 250 -4.62 -4.04 -20.45
CA ALA A 250 -5.51 -3.15 -21.17
C ALA A 250 -5.54 -1.76 -20.55
N PHE A 251 -5.60 -1.66 -19.20
CA PHE A 251 -5.55 -0.42 -18.46
C PHE A 251 -4.26 0.35 -18.74
N GLN A 252 -3.10 -0.34 -18.72
CA GLN A 252 -1.81 0.28 -19.00
C GLN A 252 -1.70 0.81 -20.43
N ARG A 253 -2.22 0.05 -21.43
CA ARG A 253 -2.28 0.53 -22.81
C ARG A 253 -3.11 1.79 -22.95
N LYS A 254 -4.27 1.84 -22.30
CA LYS A 254 -5.13 3.04 -22.28
C LYS A 254 -4.42 4.25 -21.67
N GLN A 255 -3.76 4.06 -20.55
CA GLN A 255 -2.98 5.11 -19.87
C GLN A 255 -1.83 5.63 -20.74
N PHE A 256 -1.11 4.73 -21.40
CA PHE A 256 -0.03 5.09 -22.32
C PHE A 256 -0.53 5.91 -23.51
N LEU A 257 -1.61 5.47 -24.13
CA LEU A 257 -2.22 6.19 -25.26
C LEU A 257 -2.77 7.56 -24.85
N SER A 258 -3.34 7.71 -23.65
CA SER A 258 -3.81 9.02 -23.16
C SER A 258 -2.65 9.98 -22.98
N ARG A 259 -1.53 9.54 -22.41
CA ARG A 259 -0.31 10.37 -22.25
C ARG A 259 0.27 10.81 -23.59
N ILE A 260 0.34 9.91 -24.56
CA ILE A 260 0.79 10.29 -25.92
C ILE A 260 -0.12 11.38 -26.50
N ARG A 261 -1.45 11.22 -26.37
CA ARG A 261 -2.39 12.21 -26.86
C ARG A 261 -2.25 13.59 -26.17
N GLU A 262 -1.97 13.62 -24.86
CA GLU A 262 -1.69 14.83 -24.11
C GLU A 262 -0.42 15.53 -24.61
N ILE A 263 0.65 14.78 -24.83
CA ILE A 263 1.91 15.29 -25.39
C ILE A 263 1.69 15.87 -26.79
N LEU A 264 0.96 15.15 -27.67
CA LEU A 264 0.68 15.60 -29.04
C LEU A 264 -0.25 16.81 -29.09
N LYS A 265 -1.05 17.07 -28.06
CA LYS A 265 -1.91 18.26 -27.93
C LYS A 265 -1.19 19.48 -27.34
N GLY A 266 0.14 19.43 -27.14
CA GLY A 266 0.93 20.54 -26.61
C GLY A 266 0.84 20.71 -25.09
N GLY A 267 0.30 19.75 -24.38
CA GLY A 267 0.40 19.67 -22.92
C GLY A 267 1.83 19.29 -22.54
N GLY A 268 2.56 20.25 -21.94
CA GLY A 268 3.97 20.07 -21.58
C GLY A 268 4.19 18.84 -20.72
N VAL A 269 5.30 18.17 -20.99
CA VAL A 269 5.88 17.11 -20.18
C VAL A 269 6.32 17.71 -18.84
N LEU A 270 5.69 17.29 -17.74
CA LEU A 270 6.33 17.18 -16.43
C LEU A 270 5.76 15.96 -15.69
#